data_e23dc61ce6c7aba822b6fa3e817fabcc
#
_entry.id   e23dc61ce6c7aba822b6fa3e817fabcc
#
_cell.length_a   1.000
_cell.length_b   1.000
_cell.length_c   1.000
_cell.angle_alpha   90.00
_cell.angle_beta   90.00
_cell.angle_gamma   90.00
#
_symmetry.space_group_name_H-M   'P 1'
#
loop_
_entity.id
_entity.type
_entity.pdbx_description
1 polymer ?
#
loop_
_entity_poly.entity_id
_entity_poly.type
_entity_poly.pdbx_seq_one_letter_code
_entity_poly.pdbx_strand_id
1 'polypeptide(L)'
;HWVNHHLNGGYRSEENAINGFNFVVIDCDGGVNLSTAKLLLKDYKALYYTTKRHTDEANRFRILLPINYELKKNTKDYKEFYKNVLEWLPFPADEQCGHRCKKWLSNNGHYEYTDGAMLDALPFIPKTAKNETRKALYDTQQSMDNLERWFVNHTGDGNRSNQMIKFA
;
A
#
# COMPACT_ATOMS: atom_id res chain seq x y z
N HIS A 1 -13.73 -14.73 -0.05
CA HIS A 1 -13.47 -13.69 -1.05
C HIS A 1 -13.45 -12.33 -0.40
N TRP A 2 -12.65 -11.43 -0.90
CA TRP A 2 -12.57 -10.05 -0.43
C TRP A 2 -12.22 -9.10 -1.60
N VAL A 3 -12.39 -7.80 -1.38
CA VAL A 3 -12.02 -6.71 -2.29
C VAL A 3 -11.25 -5.65 -1.51
N ASN A 4 -10.44 -4.86 -2.20
CA ASN A 4 -9.59 -3.84 -1.58
C ASN A 4 -10.33 -2.52 -1.26
N HIS A 5 -11.56 -2.37 -1.69
CA HIS A 5 -12.39 -1.18 -1.44
C HIS A 5 -13.69 -1.57 -0.73
N HIS A 6 -14.23 -0.65 0.05
CA HIS A 6 -15.60 -0.77 0.51
C HIS A 6 -16.57 -0.64 -0.68
N LEU A 7 -17.68 -1.36 -0.62
CA LEU A 7 -18.70 -1.37 -1.65
C LEU A 7 -20.01 -0.85 -1.10
N ASN A 8 -20.60 0.14 -1.77
CA ASN A 8 -21.91 0.62 -1.42
C ASN A 8 -22.94 -0.49 -1.64
N GLY A 9 -23.78 -0.75 -0.62
CA GLY A 9 -24.78 -1.81 -0.66
C GLY A 9 -24.21 -3.23 -0.79
N GLY A 10 -22.89 -3.43 -0.65
CA GLY A 10 -22.22 -4.73 -0.78
C GLY A 10 -22.15 -5.30 -2.20
N TYR A 11 -22.69 -4.59 -3.19
CA TYR A 11 -22.69 -5.03 -4.59
C TYR A 11 -21.40 -4.67 -5.32
N ARG A 12 -20.76 -5.65 -5.93
CA ARG A 12 -19.45 -5.53 -6.57
C ARG A 12 -19.54 -4.95 -7.98
N SER A 13 -19.37 -3.65 -8.10
CA SER A 13 -19.19 -2.92 -9.36
C SER A 13 -18.26 -1.72 -9.16
N GLU A 14 -17.66 -1.20 -10.24
CA GLU A 14 -16.81 -0.01 -10.18
C GLU A 14 -17.58 1.22 -9.65
N GLU A 15 -18.85 1.35 -9.98
CA GLU A 15 -19.72 2.45 -9.55
C GLU A 15 -19.98 2.43 -8.05
N ASN A 16 -20.05 1.22 -7.47
CA ASN A 16 -20.29 1.02 -6.05
C ASN A 16 -19.00 1.04 -5.20
N ALA A 17 -17.83 1.03 -5.84
CA ALA A 17 -16.56 1.09 -5.13
C ALA A 17 -16.38 2.46 -4.48
N ILE A 18 -16.43 2.50 -3.15
CA ILE A 18 -16.20 3.71 -2.35
C ILE A 18 -14.71 4.05 -2.42
N ASN A 19 -14.41 5.33 -2.65
CA ASN A 19 -13.03 5.80 -2.71
C ASN A 19 -12.36 5.67 -1.33
N GLY A 20 -11.23 5.00 -1.29
CA GLY A 20 -10.41 4.83 -0.10
C GLY A 20 -9.77 3.45 -0.08
N PHE A 21 -8.44 3.40 0.01
CA PHE A 21 -7.66 2.18 0.19
C PHE A 21 -6.35 2.52 0.90
N ASN A 22 -5.82 1.58 1.66
CA ASN A 22 -4.63 1.74 2.48
C ASN A 22 -3.58 0.64 2.29
N PHE A 23 -3.77 -0.21 1.29
CA PHE A 23 -2.77 -1.20 0.87
C PHE A 23 -2.93 -1.51 -0.62
N VAL A 24 -1.85 -1.97 -1.25
CA VAL A 24 -1.86 -2.50 -2.60
C VAL A 24 -1.81 -4.01 -2.59
N VAL A 25 -2.44 -4.64 -3.58
CA VAL A 25 -2.44 -6.09 -3.78
C VAL A 25 -1.71 -6.39 -5.07
N ILE A 26 -0.64 -7.16 -5.01
CA ILE A 26 0.14 -7.60 -6.17
C ILE A 26 -0.14 -9.09 -6.38
N ASP A 27 -0.55 -9.48 -7.58
CA ASP A 27 -0.83 -10.87 -7.96
C ASP A 27 0.32 -11.39 -8.84
N CYS A 28 1.05 -12.36 -8.33
CA CYS A 28 2.19 -12.97 -9.01
C CYS A 28 1.79 -14.35 -9.54
N ASP A 29 1.59 -14.45 -10.85
CA ASP A 29 1.19 -15.65 -11.56
C ASP A 29 2.37 -16.25 -12.36
N GLY A 30 3.49 -16.50 -11.70
CA GLY A 30 4.77 -16.88 -12.29
C GLY A 30 5.68 -15.68 -12.55
N GLY A 31 6.81 -15.89 -13.22
CA GLY A 31 7.80 -14.83 -13.51
C GLY A 31 8.72 -14.46 -12.34
N VAL A 32 8.35 -14.76 -11.11
CA VAL A 32 9.17 -14.63 -9.89
C VAL A 32 8.75 -15.71 -8.90
N ASN A 33 9.70 -16.28 -8.17
CA ASN A 33 9.38 -17.16 -7.05
C ASN A 33 9.18 -16.36 -5.74
N LEU A 34 8.48 -16.96 -4.79
CA LEU A 34 8.13 -16.32 -3.53
C LEU A 34 9.35 -15.86 -2.74
N SER A 35 10.40 -16.69 -2.66
CA SER A 35 11.62 -16.35 -1.91
C SER A 35 12.36 -15.16 -2.53
N THR A 36 12.45 -15.08 -3.85
CA THR A 36 13.05 -13.93 -4.54
C THR A 36 12.21 -12.66 -4.35
N ALA A 37 10.89 -12.74 -4.49
CA ALA A 37 10.02 -11.58 -4.24
C ALA A 37 10.18 -11.03 -2.82
N LYS A 38 10.26 -11.90 -1.81
CA LYS A 38 10.53 -11.53 -0.42
C LYS A 38 11.89 -10.85 -0.24
N LEU A 39 12.93 -11.39 -0.88
CA LEU A 39 14.27 -10.79 -0.81
C LEU A 39 14.30 -9.40 -1.43
N LEU A 40 13.65 -9.22 -2.57
CA LEU A 40 13.59 -7.93 -3.28
C LEU A 40 12.76 -6.88 -2.54
N LEU A 41 11.77 -7.30 -1.76
CA LEU A 41 10.90 -6.40 -0.97
C LEU A 41 11.19 -6.48 0.55
N LYS A 42 12.36 -6.96 0.95
CA LYS A 42 12.73 -7.22 2.36
C LYS A 42 12.62 -6.00 3.28
N ASP A 43 12.76 -4.80 2.73
CA ASP A 43 12.74 -3.55 3.49
C ASP A 43 11.31 -3.03 3.72
N TYR A 44 10.32 -3.70 3.12
CA TYR A 44 8.91 -3.32 3.22
C TYR A 44 8.12 -4.26 4.12
N LYS A 45 7.16 -3.67 4.82
CA LYS A 45 6.10 -4.40 5.50
C LYS A 45 5.21 -5.07 4.45
N ALA A 46 5.06 -6.39 4.52
CA ALA A 46 4.28 -7.13 3.55
C ALA A 46 3.68 -8.42 4.13
N LEU A 47 2.51 -8.78 3.65
CA LEU A 47 1.91 -10.10 3.82
C LEU A 47 1.96 -10.83 2.47
N TYR A 48 2.53 -12.01 2.46
CA TYR A 48 2.57 -12.90 1.31
C TYR A 48 1.66 -14.09 1.56
N TYR A 49 0.90 -14.54 0.58
CA TYR A 49 0.17 -15.78 0.67
C TYR A 49 0.04 -16.48 -0.67
N THR A 50 0.16 -17.81 -0.66
CA THR A 50 0.05 -18.63 -1.86
C THR A 50 -1.40 -18.77 -2.29
N THR A 51 -1.64 -18.80 -3.61
CA THR A 51 -2.97 -19.05 -4.17
C THR A 51 -3.25 -20.56 -4.31
N LYS A 52 -4.49 -20.93 -4.55
CA LYS A 52 -4.89 -22.35 -4.69
C LYS A 52 -4.11 -23.10 -5.80
N ARG A 53 -3.59 -22.38 -6.80
CA ARG A 53 -2.86 -22.96 -7.94
C ARG A 53 -1.34 -22.89 -7.79
N HIS A 54 -0.87 -22.53 -6.60
CA HIS A 54 0.56 -22.50 -6.32
C HIS A 54 1.17 -23.89 -6.29
N THR A 55 2.31 -24.06 -6.95
CA THR A 55 3.21 -25.22 -6.84
C THR A 55 4.64 -24.73 -6.79
N ASP A 56 5.58 -25.60 -6.43
CA ASP A 56 7.01 -25.26 -6.38
C ASP A 56 7.56 -24.90 -7.77
N GLU A 57 7.04 -25.53 -8.84
CA GLU A 57 7.42 -25.27 -10.23
C GLU A 57 6.71 -24.05 -10.80
N ALA A 58 5.48 -23.76 -10.35
CA ALA A 58 4.65 -22.65 -10.79
C ALA A 58 4.23 -21.79 -9.60
N ASN A 59 5.14 -20.92 -9.16
CA ASN A 59 4.89 -20.05 -8.02
C ASN A 59 3.75 -19.07 -8.32
N ARG A 60 2.68 -19.15 -7.53
CA ARG A 60 1.51 -18.27 -7.61
C ARG A 60 1.12 -17.77 -6.24
N PHE A 61 1.31 -16.49 -6.01
CA PHE A 61 1.11 -15.90 -4.69
C PHE A 61 0.66 -14.44 -4.82
N ARG A 62 0.20 -13.89 -3.72
CA ARG A 62 -0.16 -12.49 -3.59
C ARG A 62 0.66 -11.81 -2.53
N ILE A 63 0.92 -10.55 -2.76
CA ILE A 63 1.61 -9.65 -1.83
C ILE A 63 0.66 -8.53 -1.48
N LEU A 64 0.45 -8.29 -0.19
CA LEU A 64 -0.25 -7.12 0.33
C LEU A 64 0.80 -6.19 0.93
N LEU A 65 0.94 -5.01 0.35
CA LEU A 65 1.82 -3.94 0.83
C LEU A 65 0.97 -2.82 1.44
N PRO A 66 0.98 -2.63 2.76
CA PRO A 66 0.35 -1.46 3.35
C PRO A 66 1.05 -0.19 2.89
N ILE A 67 0.26 0.84 2.61
CA ILE A 67 0.74 2.16 2.21
C ILE A 67 0.62 3.14 3.38
N ASN A 68 1.48 4.16 3.38
CA ASN A 68 1.59 5.14 4.47
C ASN A 68 0.42 6.13 4.56
N TYR A 69 -0.46 6.17 3.53
CA TYR A 69 -1.64 7.02 3.48
C TYR A 69 -2.88 6.27 3.00
N GLU A 70 -4.04 6.60 3.51
CA GLU A 70 -5.29 6.23 2.84
C GLU A 70 -5.49 7.11 1.60
N LEU A 71 -5.48 6.49 0.42
CA LEU A 71 -5.64 7.19 -0.84
C LEU A 71 -7.07 7.12 -1.35
N LYS A 72 -7.65 8.28 -1.68
CA LYS A 72 -8.99 8.42 -2.27
C LYS A 72 -8.85 8.75 -3.76
N LYS A 73 -8.87 7.73 -4.60
CA LYS A 73 -8.70 7.85 -6.06
C LYS A 73 -9.96 7.41 -6.80
N ASN A 74 -10.28 8.13 -7.88
CA ASN A 74 -11.27 7.67 -8.85
C ASN A 74 -10.71 6.50 -9.67
N THR A 75 -11.53 5.86 -10.50
CA THR A 75 -11.15 4.68 -11.29
C THR A 75 -9.94 4.92 -12.19
N LYS A 76 -9.87 6.08 -12.86
CA LYS A 76 -8.77 6.42 -13.77
C LYS A 76 -7.46 6.59 -13.01
N ASP A 77 -7.46 7.42 -11.97
CA ASP A 77 -6.28 7.68 -11.15
C ASP A 77 -5.81 6.42 -10.40
N TYR A 78 -6.75 5.54 -10.01
CA TYR A 78 -6.42 4.27 -9.37
C TYR A 78 -5.69 3.32 -10.33
N LYS A 79 -6.16 3.20 -11.57
CA LYS A 79 -5.49 2.39 -12.60
C LYS A 79 -4.09 2.90 -12.89
N GLU A 80 -3.93 4.20 -13.03
CA GLU A 80 -2.63 4.82 -13.28
C GLU A 80 -1.70 4.68 -12.07
N PHE A 81 -2.20 4.86 -10.86
CA PHE A 81 -1.46 4.58 -9.63
C PHE A 81 -0.93 3.15 -9.61
N TYR A 82 -1.79 2.16 -9.89
CA TYR A 82 -1.36 0.76 -9.95
C TYR A 82 -0.34 0.50 -11.05
N LYS A 83 -0.51 1.09 -12.22
CA LYS A 83 0.49 1.00 -13.29
C LYS A 83 1.85 1.48 -12.81
N ASN A 84 1.91 2.63 -12.15
CA ASN A 84 3.17 3.18 -11.59
C ASN A 84 3.76 2.25 -10.51
N VAL A 85 2.94 1.63 -9.66
CA VAL A 85 3.42 0.63 -8.68
C VAL A 85 3.99 -0.59 -9.38
N LEU A 86 3.31 -1.12 -10.43
CA LEU A 86 3.79 -2.29 -11.16
C LEU A 86 5.08 -2.01 -11.94
N GLU A 87 5.24 -0.80 -12.49
CA GLU A 87 6.48 -0.36 -13.14
C GLU A 87 7.65 -0.21 -12.16
N TRP A 88 7.35 0.10 -10.90
CA TRP A 88 8.37 0.17 -9.84
C TRP A 88 8.82 -1.22 -9.36
N LEU A 89 7.95 -2.23 -9.44
CA LEU A 89 8.31 -3.57 -9.00
C LEU A 89 9.49 -4.13 -9.80
N PRO A 90 10.47 -4.77 -9.13
CA PRO A 90 11.61 -5.38 -9.80
C PRO A 90 11.30 -6.75 -10.46
N PHE A 91 10.03 -7.12 -10.56
CA PHE A 91 9.55 -8.37 -11.15
C PHE A 91 8.15 -8.18 -11.76
N PRO A 92 7.76 -9.02 -12.72
CA PRO A 92 6.45 -8.91 -13.36
C PRO A 92 5.32 -9.34 -12.42
N ALA A 93 4.17 -8.66 -12.54
CA ALA A 93 2.92 -8.98 -11.85
C ALA A 93 1.70 -8.72 -12.74
N ASP A 94 0.53 -9.25 -12.34
CA ASP A 94 -0.71 -9.11 -13.13
C ASP A 94 -1.18 -7.65 -13.18
N GLU A 95 -1.24 -7.08 -14.38
CA GLU A 95 -1.71 -5.71 -14.62
C GLU A 95 -3.17 -5.49 -14.22
N GLN A 96 -4.00 -6.54 -14.17
CA GLN A 96 -5.40 -6.45 -13.75
C GLN A 96 -5.57 -6.12 -12.25
N CYS A 97 -4.50 -6.04 -11.47
CA CYS A 97 -4.55 -5.57 -10.08
C CYS A 97 -5.13 -4.15 -9.95
N GLY A 98 -5.03 -3.32 -10.99
CA GLY A 98 -5.53 -1.95 -11.03
C GLY A 98 -7.04 -1.78 -11.13
N HIS A 99 -7.86 -2.81 -10.85
CA HIS A 99 -9.32 -2.70 -10.78
C HIS A 99 -9.80 -2.59 -9.34
N ARG A 100 -10.50 -1.50 -8.98
CA ARG A 100 -10.98 -1.21 -7.63
C ARG A 100 -11.90 -2.30 -7.06
N CYS A 101 -12.69 -2.92 -7.91
CA CYS A 101 -13.60 -4.01 -7.52
C CYS A 101 -13.06 -5.40 -7.86
N LYS A 102 -11.74 -5.56 -8.10
CA LYS A 102 -11.15 -6.89 -8.31
C LYS A 102 -11.42 -7.77 -7.08
N LYS A 103 -11.93 -8.96 -7.35
CA LYS A 103 -12.25 -9.97 -6.34
C LYS A 103 -11.03 -10.84 -6.08
N TRP A 104 -10.65 -10.91 -4.83
CA TRP A 104 -9.55 -11.72 -4.37
C TRP A 104 -10.07 -12.97 -3.65
N LEU A 105 -9.43 -14.10 -3.89
CA LEU A 105 -9.70 -15.34 -3.18
C LEU A 105 -8.68 -15.53 -2.08
N SER A 106 -9.14 -15.66 -0.84
CA SER A 106 -8.29 -16.19 0.22
C SER A 106 -8.04 -17.68 -0.01
N ASN A 107 -6.90 -18.15 0.44
CA ASN A 107 -6.52 -19.55 0.38
C ASN A 107 -5.95 -19.97 1.73
N ASN A 108 -6.25 -21.18 2.16
CA ASN A 108 -5.66 -21.78 3.36
C ASN A 108 -4.34 -22.49 3.00
N GLY A 109 -3.45 -21.75 2.35
CA GLY A 109 -2.11 -22.22 1.97
C GLY A 109 -1.04 -21.63 2.86
N HIS A 110 0.17 -21.59 2.31
CA HIS A 110 1.30 -20.95 2.98
C HIS A 110 1.13 -19.43 3.00
N TYR A 111 1.42 -18.82 4.14
CA TYR A 111 1.49 -17.36 4.27
C TYR A 111 2.70 -16.96 5.11
N GLU A 112 3.26 -15.83 4.80
CA GLU A 112 4.38 -15.24 5.51
C GLU A 112 4.17 -13.73 5.65
N TYR A 113 4.79 -13.18 6.69
CA TYR A 113 4.78 -11.77 6.97
C TYR A 113 6.22 -11.25 7.09
N THR A 114 6.51 -10.10 6.49
CA THR A 114 7.74 -9.35 6.69
C THR A 114 7.44 -8.04 7.39
N ASP A 115 8.26 -7.69 8.36
CA ASP A 115 8.22 -6.36 8.97
C ASP A 115 9.16 -5.42 8.22
N GLY A 116 8.85 -4.11 8.25
CA GLY A 116 9.60 -3.10 7.53
C GLY A 116 8.81 -1.79 7.40
N ALA A 117 9.24 -0.93 6.48
CA ALA A 117 8.53 0.31 6.19
C ALA A 117 7.23 0.06 5.42
N MET A 118 6.19 0.86 5.67
CA MET A 118 5.06 0.92 4.76
C MET A 118 5.51 1.51 3.42
N LEU A 119 4.89 1.06 2.34
CA LEU A 119 5.17 1.60 1.02
C LEU A 119 4.76 3.08 0.98
N ASP A 120 5.71 3.95 0.63
CA ASP A 120 5.36 5.36 0.36
C ASP A 120 4.54 5.45 -0.93
N ALA A 121 3.28 5.86 -0.78
CA ALA A 121 2.35 5.93 -1.88
C ALA A 121 2.52 7.17 -2.77
N LEU A 122 3.15 8.23 -2.27
CA LEU A 122 3.22 9.52 -2.95
C LEU A 122 3.92 9.48 -4.32
N PRO A 123 5.03 8.75 -4.52
CA PRO A 123 5.70 8.65 -5.82
C PRO A 123 4.83 8.06 -6.93
N PHE A 124 3.83 7.24 -6.57
CA PHE A 124 2.98 6.52 -7.52
C PHE A 124 1.70 7.27 -7.91
N ILE A 125 1.39 8.38 -7.22
CA ILE A 125 0.20 9.19 -7.52
C ILE A 125 0.35 9.85 -8.89
N PRO A 126 -0.66 9.73 -9.79
CA PRO A 126 -0.63 10.37 -11.10
C PRO A 126 -0.36 11.88 -11.01
N LYS A 127 0.52 12.40 -11.85
CA LYS A 127 0.91 13.81 -11.88
C LYS A 127 -0.18 14.67 -12.54
N THR A 128 -1.16 15.09 -11.75
CA THR A 128 -2.18 16.07 -12.16
C THR A 128 -2.21 17.21 -11.14
N ALA A 129 -2.61 18.42 -11.54
CA ALA A 129 -2.68 19.57 -10.63
C ALA A 129 -3.46 19.27 -9.33
N LYS A 130 -4.57 18.53 -9.42
CA LYS A 130 -5.36 18.11 -8.25
C LYS A 130 -4.61 17.14 -7.34
N ASN A 131 -3.87 16.20 -7.91
CA ASN A 131 -3.11 15.22 -7.14
C ASN A 131 -1.86 15.85 -6.53
N GLU A 132 -1.20 16.77 -7.22
CA GLU A 132 -0.05 17.51 -6.67
C GLU A 132 -0.46 18.36 -5.45
N THR A 133 -1.60 19.04 -5.51
CA THR A 133 -2.14 19.76 -4.34
C THR A 133 -2.42 18.80 -3.17
N ARG A 134 -3.03 17.64 -3.42
CA ARG A 134 -3.28 16.63 -2.38
C ARG A 134 -2.00 16.03 -1.83
N LYS A 135 -1.02 15.79 -2.69
CA LYS A 135 0.29 15.30 -2.30
C LYS A 135 0.97 16.26 -1.34
N ALA A 136 0.98 17.56 -1.65
CA ALA A 136 1.54 18.58 -0.78
C ALA A 136 0.84 18.62 0.59
N LEU A 137 -0.48 18.42 0.64
CA LEU A 137 -1.24 18.31 1.90
C LEU A 137 -0.83 17.09 2.71
N TYR A 138 -0.65 15.90 2.06
CA TYR A 138 -0.19 14.70 2.75
C TYR A 138 1.23 14.85 3.29
N ASP A 139 2.14 15.43 2.51
CA ASP A 139 3.51 15.69 2.97
C ASP A 139 3.52 16.61 4.20
N THR A 140 2.70 17.67 4.18
CA THR A 140 2.55 18.59 5.32
C THR A 140 1.99 17.87 6.55
N GLN A 141 0.95 17.06 6.37
CA GLN A 141 0.33 16.31 7.46
C GLN A 141 1.32 15.32 8.08
N GLN A 142 2.05 14.57 7.26
CA GLN A 142 3.06 13.63 7.77
C GLN A 142 4.17 14.34 8.55
N SER A 143 4.62 15.51 8.09
CA SER A 143 5.60 16.31 8.82
C SER A 143 5.06 16.75 10.18
N MET A 144 3.81 17.20 10.25
CA MET A 144 3.16 17.58 11.52
C MET A 144 3.02 16.38 12.45
N ASP A 145 2.53 15.24 11.96
CA ASP A 145 2.40 14.00 12.75
C ASP A 145 3.75 13.52 13.29
N ASN A 146 4.81 13.61 12.50
CA ASN A 146 6.16 13.25 12.92
C ASN A 146 6.71 14.22 13.99
N LEU A 147 6.45 15.50 13.84
CA LEU A 147 6.82 16.52 14.84
C LEU A 147 6.08 16.31 16.16
N GLU A 148 4.78 16.03 16.09
CA GLU A 148 3.96 15.75 17.26
C GLU A 148 4.43 14.50 18.00
N ARG A 149 4.68 13.41 17.28
CA ARG A 149 5.24 12.16 17.86
C ARG A 149 6.60 12.38 18.48
N TRP A 150 7.49 13.12 17.80
CA TRP A 150 8.79 13.46 18.34
C TRP A 150 8.65 14.27 19.63
N PHE A 151 7.78 15.28 19.64
CA PHE A 151 7.51 16.11 20.80
C PHE A 151 7.01 15.29 21.99
N VAL A 152 5.99 14.44 21.78
CA VAL A 152 5.44 13.54 22.81
C VAL A 152 6.51 12.61 23.38
N ASN A 153 7.36 12.04 22.53
CA ASN A 153 8.40 11.10 22.96
C ASN A 153 9.57 11.77 23.71
N HIS A 154 9.78 13.07 23.54
CA HIS A 154 10.93 13.79 24.11
C HIS A 154 10.55 14.81 25.20
N THR A 155 9.27 15.01 25.46
CA THR A 155 8.77 15.90 26.51
C THR A 155 8.33 15.14 27.75
N GLY A 156 9.20 14.32 28.32
CA GLY A 156 8.99 13.71 29.65
C GLY A 156 9.00 14.79 30.78
N ASP A 157 8.57 14.39 31.99
CA ASP A 157 8.54 15.27 33.14
C ASP A 157 9.90 15.94 33.38
N GLY A 158 9.92 17.28 33.41
CA GLY A 158 11.10 18.12 33.62
C GLY A 158 11.80 18.63 32.35
N ASN A 159 11.41 18.19 31.13
CA ASN A 159 12.12 18.56 29.88
C ASN A 159 11.28 19.38 28.88
N ARG A 160 10.02 19.71 29.23
CA ARG A 160 9.08 20.40 28.33
C ARG A 160 9.58 21.77 27.88
N SER A 161 10.09 22.59 28.78
CA SER A 161 10.54 23.95 28.47
C SER A 161 11.75 23.97 27.53
N ASN A 162 12.70 23.06 27.71
CA ASN A 162 13.91 22.98 26.89
C ASN A 162 13.63 22.47 25.48
N GLN A 163 12.57 21.66 25.29
CA GLN A 163 12.19 21.15 24.01
C GLN A 163 11.30 22.13 23.23
N MET A 164 10.47 22.93 23.92
CA MET A 164 9.68 24.00 23.28
C MET A 164 10.55 25.08 22.65
N ILE A 165 11.72 25.40 23.24
CA ILE A 165 12.66 26.37 22.67
C ILE A 165 13.27 25.90 21.35
N LYS A 166 13.35 24.60 21.11
CA LYS A 166 13.84 24.03 19.82
C LYS A 166 12.80 24.05 18.71
N PHE A 167 11.53 24.30 19.04
CA PHE A 167 10.41 24.35 18.10
C PHE A 167 9.98 25.79 17.74
N ALA A 168 10.39 26.76 18.47
CA ALA A 168 10.17 28.19 18.21
C ALA A 168 11.23 28.74 17.26
#